data_7b28fb8e2844aeeb51feaa3a0b8c99bc
#
_entry.id   7b28fb8e2844aeeb51feaa3a0b8c99bc
#
_cell.length_a   1.000
_cell.length_b   1.000
_cell.length_c   1.000
_cell.angle_alpha   90.00
_cell.angle_beta   90.00
_cell.angle_gamma   90.00
#
_symmetry.space_group_name_H-M   'P 1'
#
loop_
_entity.id
_entity.type
_entity.pdbx_description
1 polymer ?
#
loop_
_entity_poly.entity_id
_entity_poly.type
_entity_poly.pdbx_seq_one_letter_code
_entity_poly.pdbx_strand_id
1 'polypeptide(L)'
;MAEFTLPKNSKIDKKAGESYAAPKSAKNVRVFEVYRYDPEDKEEKNPHIDKYEIDMDECGPMVLDALIKIKSEHDSSLTFRRSCREGICGSCAMNIDGTNTLACIKPIGECKSSNVKIFPLPHMPVIKDLVPDMTHFYEQHKSIKPWLQSEEPQNPKKERIQSPEDRAKLDGLYECIMCACCSTSCPSYWWNGDKYLGPAVLLQAQRWIKDSRDEATAERLDALEDPFKLYRCHTIMNCTTSCPKGLNPAEAIGSIKQAIADRKA
;
A
#
# COMPACT_ATOMS: atom_id res chain seq x y z
N MET A 1 -16.82 -3.82 2.83
CA MET A 1 -15.38 -3.62 3.04
C MET A 1 -15.11 -3.75 4.52
N ALA A 2 -14.11 -4.50 4.95
CA ALA A 2 -13.75 -4.54 6.36
C ALA A 2 -13.11 -3.18 6.73
N GLU A 3 -13.74 -2.46 7.63
CA GLU A 3 -13.18 -1.23 8.19
C GLU A 3 -12.22 -1.62 9.33
N PHE A 4 -11.00 -1.09 9.29
CA PHE A 4 -10.03 -1.32 10.35
C PHE A 4 -10.39 -0.45 11.56
N THR A 5 -10.59 -1.09 12.69
CA THR A 5 -10.77 -0.42 13.98
C THR A 5 -9.62 -0.78 14.91
N LEU A 6 -9.25 0.16 15.78
CA LEU A 6 -8.23 -0.12 16.78
C LEU A 6 -8.74 -1.22 17.74
N PRO A 7 -7.94 -2.26 18.01
CA PRO A 7 -8.29 -3.30 18.95
C PRO A 7 -8.40 -2.72 20.38
N LYS A 8 -9.16 -3.40 21.24
CA LYS A 8 -9.39 -2.94 22.63
C LYS A 8 -8.11 -2.82 23.46
N ASN A 9 -7.09 -3.62 23.13
CA ASN A 9 -5.75 -3.62 23.74
C ASN A 9 -4.73 -2.76 22.99
N SER A 10 -5.18 -1.83 22.16
CA SER A 10 -4.28 -0.91 21.45
C SER A 10 -3.46 -0.11 22.47
N LYS A 11 -2.17 0.04 22.19
CA LYS A 11 -1.25 0.87 22.97
C LYS A 11 -1.36 2.37 22.67
N ILE A 12 -2.18 2.74 21.67
CA ILE A 12 -2.36 4.15 21.30
C ILE A 12 -3.10 4.88 22.41
N ASP A 13 -2.47 5.88 23.00
CA ASP A 13 -3.10 6.77 23.96
C ASP A 13 -3.93 7.84 23.23
N LYS A 14 -5.26 7.73 23.32
CA LYS A 14 -6.18 8.68 22.70
C LYS A 14 -6.31 9.99 23.47
N LYS A 15 -5.80 10.06 24.71
CA LYS A 15 -5.92 11.23 25.59
C LYS A 15 -4.63 12.06 25.64
N ALA A 16 -3.51 11.47 25.24
CA ALA A 16 -2.20 12.10 25.31
C ALA A 16 -1.90 13.07 24.17
N GLY A 17 -2.69 13.02 23.08
CA GLY A 17 -2.46 13.83 21.90
C GLY A 17 -2.80 15.31 22.07
N GLU A 18 -2.17 16.13 21.27
CA GLU A 18 -2.41 17.57 21.20
C GLU A 18 -3.61 17.90 20.31
N SER A 19 -4.18 19.08 20.52
CA SER A 19 -5.29 19.59 19.70
C SER A 19 -4.96 20.98 19.18
N TYR A 20 -5.00 21.11 17.87
CA TYR A 20 -4.73 22.35 17.14
C TYR A 20 -6.04 22.90 16.59
N ALA A 21 -6.48 24.03 17.15
CA ALA A 21 -7.74 24.65 16.77
C ALA A 21 -7.61 25.45 15.46
N ALA A 22 -8.69 25.45 14.67
CA ALA A 22 -8.80 26.33 13.50
C ALA A 22 -8.90 27.81 13.94
N PRO A 23 -8.58 28.76 13.04
CA PRO A 23 -8.82 30.18 13.25
C PRO A 23 -10.29 30.45 13.60
N LYS A 24 -10.57 31.40 14.53
CA LYS A 24 -11.95 31.76 14.93
C LYS A 24 -12.82 32.25 13.77
N SER A 25 -12.22 32.66 12.66
CA SER A 25 -12.90 33.09 11.42
C SER A 25 -13.35 31.92 10.54
N ALA A 26 -12.83 30.74 10.76
CA ALA A 26 -13.14 29.56 9.95
C ALA A 26 -14.62 29.18 10.08
N LYS A 27 -15.28 28.95 8.93
CA LYS A 27 -16.71 28.59 8.87
C LYS A 27 -16.93 27.14 8.48
N ASN A 28 -15.97 26.52 7.79
CA ASN A 28 -16.05 25.19 7.22
C ASN A 28 -14.92 24.32 7.79
N VAL A 29 -15.03 23.96 9.06
CA VAL A 29 -13.96 23.25 9.78
C VAL A 29 -14.17 21.74 9.69
N ARG A 30 -13.09 20.99 9.37
CA ARG A 30 -13.01 19.54 9.45
C ARG A 30 -11.89 19.11 10.40
N VAL A 31 -12.17 18.08 11.18
CA VAL A 31 -11.19 17.54 12.14
C VAL A 31 -10.45 16.36 11.53
N PHE A 32 -9.12 16.37 11.67
CA PHE A 32 -8.24 15.25 11.28
C PHE A 32 -7.61 14.66 12.55
N GLU A 33 -7.84 13.38 12.78
CA GLU A 33 -7.23 12.59 13.86
C GLU A 33 -6.05 11.82 13.27
N VAL A 34 -4.83 12.27 13.58
CA VAL A 34 -3.60 11.75 12.95
C VAL A 34 -2.78 10.97 13.96
N TYR A 35 -2.39 9.75 13.59
CA TYR A 35 -1.48 8.92 14.38
C TYR A 35 -0.10 9.57 14.45
N ARG A 36 0.45 9.63 15.66
CA ARG A 36 1.78 10.16 15.95
C ARG A 36 2.61 9.11 16.67
N TYR A 37 3.84 8.99 16.25
CA TYR A 37 4.86 8.14 16.85
C TYR A 37 6.25 8.71 16.59
N ASP A 38 6.99 9.01 17.65
CA ASP A 38 8.39 9.41 17.57
C ASP A 38 9.26 8.34 18.23
N PRO A 39 10.18 7.66 17.49
CA PRO A 39 11.03 6.63 18.05
C PRO A 39 12.04 7.18 19.08
N GLU A 40 12.31 8.48 19.06
CA GLU A 40 13.23 9.14 20.00
C GLU A 40 12.55 9.54 21.30
N ASP A 41 11.21 9.66 21.28
CA ASP A 41 10.43 9.98 22.46
C ASP A 41 10.26 8.73 23.34
N LYS A 42 10.78 8.80 24.56
CA LYS A 42 10.72 7.73 25.57
C LYS A 42 9.58 7.92 26.58
N GLU A 43 8.77 8.96 26.41
CA GLU A 43 7.63 9.20 27.28
C GLU A 43 6.52 8.18 27.07
N GLU A 44 5.73 7.93 28.15
CA GLU A 44 4.64 6.93 28.16
C GLU A 44 3.49 7.23 27.17
N LYS A 45 3.48 8.41 26.56
CA LYS A 45 2.41 8.89 25.66
C LYS A 45 2.55 8.47 24.20
N ASN A 46 3.53 7.69 23.87
CA ASN A 46 3.91 7.32 22.51
C ASN A 46 3.59 5.83 22.22
N PRO A 47 2.75 5.46 21.23
CA PRO A 47 2.09 6.33 20.24
C PRO A 47 0.79 6.99 20.74
N HIS A 48 0.39 8.11 20.11
CA HIS A 48 -0.82 8.86 20.42
C HIS A 48 -1.57 9.36 19.17
N ILE A 49 -2.67 10.09 19.36
CA ILE A 49 -3.45 10.69 18.27
C ILE A 49 -3.54 12.19 18.49
N ASP A 50 -3.03 12.97 17.55
CA ASP A 50 -3.24 14.41 17.52
C ASP A 50 -4.49 14.78 16.72
N LYS A 51 -5.11 15.90 17.08
CA LYS A 51 -6.30 16.44 16.43
C LYS A 51 -5.99 17.79 15.81
N TYR A 52 -6.29 17.90 14.52
CA TYR A 52 -6.10 19.14 13.77
C TYR A 52 -7.44 19.59 13.20
N GLU A 53 -7.88 20.79 13.58
CA GLU A 53 -9.03 21.47 13.00
C GLU A 53 -8.56 22.28 11.80
N ILE A 54 -9.00 21.92 10.60
CA ILE A 54 -8.58 22.56 9.34
C ILE A 54 -9.77 23.28 8.72
N ASP A 55 -9.56 24.56 8.35
CA ASP A 55 -10.49 25.30 7.52
C ASP A 55 -10.44 24.79 6.08
N MET A 56 -11.54 24.17 5.65
CA MET A 56 -11.67 23.57 4.34
C MET A 56 -11.79 24.60 3.20
N ASP A 57 -12.17 25.84 3.51
CA ASP A 57 -12.24 26.91 2.52
C ASP A 57 -10.82 27.37 2.10
N GLU A 58 -9.82 27.11 2.95
CA GLU A 58 -8.39 27.40 2.70
C GLU A 58 -7.55 26.13 2.44
N CYS A 59 -8.18 24.97 2.25
CA CYS A 59 -7.50 23.69 2.04
C CYS A 59 -7.87 23.10 0.67
N GLY A 60 -6.91 22.45 0.02
CA GLY A 60 -7.20 21.66 -1.17
C GLY A 60 -8.10 20.45 -0.89
N PRO A 61 -8.70 19.84 -1.93
CA PRO A 61 -9.77 18.86 -1.77
C PRO A 61 -9.29 17.46 -1.32
N MET A 62 -7.98 17.16 -1.39
CA MET A 62 -7.43 15.83 -1.11
C MET A 62 -6.90 15.72 0.33
N VAL A 63 -6.93 14.52 0.89
CA VAL A 63 -6.35 14.25 2.23
C VAL A 63 -4.87 14.65 2.29
N LEU A 64 -4.12 14.48 1.20
CA LEU A 64 -2.73 14.92 1.15
C LEU A 64 -2.60 16.45 1.30
N ASP A 65 -3.54 17.22 0.78
CA ASP A 65 -3.51 18.69 0.91
C ASP A 65 -3.68 19.08 2.38
N ALA A 66 -4.58 18.44 3.09
CA ALA A 66 -4.74 18.64 4.54
C ALA A 66 -3.48 18.27 5.32
N LEU A 67 -2.83 17.14 5.01
CA LEU A 67 -1.57 16.74 5.65
C LEU A 67 -0.44 17.74 5.38
N ILE A 68 -0.36 18.29 4.17
CA ILE A 68 0.62 19.32 3.82
C ILE A 68 0.33 20.60 4.60
N LYS A 69 -0.94 21.03 4.70
CA LYS A 69 -1.36 22.20 5.46
C LYS A 69 -1.04 22.01 6.95
N ILE A 70 -1.37 20.85 7.54
CA ILE A 70 -0.99 20.52 8.92
C ILE A 70 0.50 20.70 9.14
N LYS A 71 1.33 20.07 8.29
CA LYS A 71 2.79 20.13 8.43
C LYS A 71 3.35 21.55 8.25
N SER A 72 2.74 22.35 7.40
CA SER A 72 3.25 23.70 7.08
C SER A 72 2.82 24.77 8.07
N GLU A 73 1.62 24.65 8.65
CA GLU A 73 0.99 25.72 9.43
C GLU A 73 0.77 25.38 10.91
N HIS A 74 0.60 24.08 11.24
CA HIS A 74 0.27 23.66 12.60
C HIS A 74 1.43 22.93 13.28
N ASP A 75 1.99 21.90 12.61
CA ASP A 75 2.97 21.01 13.22
C ASP A 75 4.00 20.52 12.17
N SER A 76 5.14 21.18 12.14
CA SER A 76 6.24 20.84 11.22
C SER A 76 6.89 19.48 11.49
N SER A 77 6.68 18.90 12.67
CA SER A 77 7.25 17.59 13.05
C SER A 77 6.54 16.42 12.38
N LEU A 78 5.26 16.59 11.96
CA LEU A 78 4.49 15.52 11.30
C LEU A 78 5.22 14.93 10.11
N THR A 79 5.42 13.61 10.14
CA THR A 79 6.22 12.89 9.14
C THR A 79 5.36 11.98 8.28
N PHE A 80 5.43 12.15 6.96
CA PHE A 80 4.80 11.30 5.95
C PHE A 80 5.56 11.34 4.63
N ARG A 81 5.35 10.29 3.79
CA ARG A 81 5.94 10.23 2.45
C ARG A 81 4.98 10.82 1.43
N ARG A 82 5.49 11.56 0.48
CA ARG A 82 4.76 12.06 -0.69
C ARG A 82 5.70 12.32 -1.87
N SER A 83 5.17 12.32 -3.09
CA SER A 83 5.91 12.70 -4.29
C SER A 83 4.97 13.18 -5.40
N CYS A 84 4.44 12.29 -6.25
CA CYS A 84 3.76 12.62 -7.53
C CYS A 84 2.46 13.42 -7.40
N ARG A 85 1.67 13.26 -6.35
CA ARG A 85 0.35 13.86 -6.12
C ARG A 85 -0.77 13.40 -7.08
N GLU A 86 -0.52 12.42 -7.93
CA GLU A 86 -1.43 11.96 -9.00
C GLU A 86 -1.65 10.43 -9.01
N GLY A 87 -1.39 9.76 -7.87
CA GLY A 87 -1.65 8.33 -7.72
C GLY A 87 -0.69 7.41 -8.48
N ILE A 88 0.53 7.84 -8.79
CA ILE A 88 1.51 7.09 -9.61
C ILE A 88 2.65 6.51 -8.77
N CYS A 89 3.20 7.25 -7.81
CA CYS A 89 4.40 6.80 -7.09
C CYS A 89 4.15 5.87 -5.89
N GLY A 90 2.91 5.79 -5.40
CA GLY A 90 2.54 4.95 -4.24
C GLY A 90 3.03 5.44 -2.88
N SER A 91 3.88 6.47 -2.81
CA SER A 91 4.58 6.86 -1.58
C SER A 91 3.66 7.38 -0.46
N CYS A 92 2.52 7.98 -0.80
CA CYS A 92 1.54 8.49 0.17
C CYS A 92 0.49 7.45 0.58
N ALA A 93 0.80 6.15 0.46
CA ALA A 93 -0.08 5.09 0.92
C ALA A 93 -0.20 5.10 2.44
N MET A 94 -1.43 5.11 2.94
CA MET A 94 -1.75 5.11 4.36
C MET A 94 -3.18 4.60 4.59
N ASN A 95 -3.57 4.41 5.84
CA ASN A 95 -4.94 4.07 6.19
C ASN A 95 -5.74 5.33 6.49
N ILE A 96 -6.78 5.59 5.71
CA ILE A 96 -7.66 6.75 5.85
C ILE A 96 -9.07 6.24 6.12
N ASP A 97 -9.65 6.62 7.24
CA ASP A 97 -10.98 6.16 7.70
C ASP A 97 -11.17 4.63 7.60
N GLY A 98 -10.15 3.86 8.01
CA GLY A 98 -10.19 2.41 7.99
C GLY A 98 -9.91 1.77 6.63
N THR A 99 -9.63 2.54 5.58
CA THR A 99 -9.34 2.04 4.23
C THR A 99 -7.91 2.37 3.82
N ASN A 100 -7.15 1.38 3.34
CA ASN A 100 -5.81 1.61 2.80
C ASN A 100 -5.93 2.22 1.39
N THR A 101 -5.39 3.41 1.21
CA THR A 101 -5.44 4.14 -0.06
C THR A 101 -4.30 5.15 -0.14
N LEU A 102 -4.25 5.92 -1.24
CA LEU A 102 -3.28 7.00 -1.44
C LEU A 102 -3.88 8.33 -1.03
N ALA A 103 -3.21 9.07 -0.14
CA ALA A 103 -3.70 10.36 0.34
C ALA A 103 -3.86 11.41 -0.79
N CYS A 104 -3.05 11.32 -1.86
CA CYS A 104 -3.08 12.29 -2.96
C CYS A 104 -4.30 12.16 -3.90
N ILE A 105 -5.01 11.01 -3.87
CA ILE A 105 -6.20 10.78 -4.69
C ILE A 105 -7.45 10.46 -3.86
N LYS A 106 -7.37 10.57 -2.53
CA LYS A 106 -8.53 10.40 -1.65
C LYS A 106 -9.14 11.77 -1.36
N PRO A 107 -10.34 12.06 -1.93
CA PRO A 107 -11.04 13.30 -1.64
C PRO A 107 -11.50 13.36 -0.18
N ILE A 108 -11.32 14.51 0.48
CA ILE A 108 -11.79 14.72 1.86
C ILE A 108 -13.31 14.60 1.93
N GLY A 109 -14.02 15.05 0.90
CA GLY A 109 -15.48 14.95 0.83
C GLY A 109 -16.05 13.53 0.79
N GLU A 110 -15.24 12.54 0.42
CA GLU A 110 -15.62 11.12 0.45
C GLU A 110 -15.33 10.42 1.79
N CYS A 111 -14.65 11.11 2.71
CA CYS A 111 -14.43 10.59 4.06
C CYS A 111 -15.75 10.65 4.84
N LYS A 112 -16.23 9.49 5.28
CA LYS A 112 -17.57 9.34 5.88
C LYS A 112 -17.63 9.78 7.33
N SER A 113 -16.52 9.68 8.06
CA SER A 113 -16.45 10.05 9.48
C SER A 113 -16.51 11.58 9.65
N SER A 114 -17.10 12.04 10.75
CA SER A 114 -17.05 13.46 11.16
C SER A 114 -15.60 13.91 11.35
N ASN A 115 -14.78 13.04 11.95
CA ASN A 115 -13.34 13.22 12.12
C ASN A 115 -12.60 12.27 11.18
N VAL A 116 -11.79 12.79 10.27
CA VAL A 116 -11.01 11.96 9.33
C VAL A 116 -9.85 11.32 10.09
N LYS A 117 -9.83 9.99 10.16
CA LYS A 117 -8.80 9.23 10.88
C LYS A 117 -7.69 8.82 9.95
N ILE A 118 -6.46 9.16 10.28
CA ILE A 118 -5.28 8.88 9.45
C ILE A 118 -4.25 8.10 10.26
N PHE A 119 -3.92 6.90 9.77
CA PHE A 119 -2.94 5.99 10.35
C PHE A 119 -1.91 5.55 9.30
N PRO A 120 -0.72 5.07 9.70
CA PRO A 120 0.18 4.40 8.78
C PRO A 120 -0.48 3.12 8.22
N LEU A 121 0.10 2.54 7.17
CA LEU A 121 -0.32 1.23 6.67
C LEU A 121 -0.26 0.19 7.81
N PRO A 122 -1.35 -0.58 8.03
CA PRO A 122 -1.41 -1.51 9.16
C PRO A 122 -0.45 -2.69 8.99
N HIS A 123 -0.07 -3.31 10.11
CA HIS A 123 0.77 -4.50 10.18
C HIS A 123 2.17 -4.37 9.55
N MET A 124 2.67 -3.14 9.42
CA MET A 124 4.08 -2.84 9.15
C MET A 124 4.68 -2.12 10.36
N PRO A 125 5.97 -2.33 10.69
CA PRO A 125 6.64 -1.51 11.70
C PRO A 125 6.58 -0.04 11.31
N VAL A 126 6.43 0.85 12.29
CA VAL A 126 6.38 2.29 12.05
C VAL A 126 7.76 2.88 12.36
N ILE A 127 8.32 3.61 11.40
CA ILE A 127 9.58 4.35 11.58
C ILE A 127 9.31 5.63 12.37
N LYS A 128 8.37 6.44 11.87
CA LYS A 128 7.90 7.68 12.52
C LYS A 128 6.52 8.06 11.95
N ASP A 129 5.59 8.44 12.80
CA ASP A 129 4.23 8.89 12.45
C ASP A 129 3.56 8.02 11.37
N LEU A 130 3.35 8.55 10.17
CA LEU A 130 2.67 7.87 9.05
C LEU A 130 3.65 7.12 8.13
N VAL A 131 4.91 6.94 8.53
CA VAL A 131 5.96 6.31 7.72
C VAL A 131 6.19 4.88 8.17
N PRO A 132 5.68 3.86 7.43
CA PRO A 132 5.96 2.46 7.70
C PRO A 132 7.34 2.05 7.18
N ASP A 133 7.92 1.03 7.79
CA ASP A 133 9.11 0.34 7.28
C ASP A 133 8.70 -0.62 6.17
N MET A 134 9.22 -0.38 4.97
CA MET A 134 8.96 -1.15 3.77
C MET A 134 10.07 -2.15 3.44
N THR A 135 11.09 -2.29 4.28
CA THR A 135 12.30 -3.09 4.00
C THR A 135 11.93 -4.53 3.66
N HIS A 136 11.20 -5.21 4.55
CA HIS A 136 10.77 -6.59 4.34
C HIS A 136 9.90 -6.76 3.08
N PHE A 137 9.00 -5.83 2.82
CA PHE A 137 8.15 -5.84 1.62
C PHE A 137 8.97 -5.80 0.32
N TYR A 138 10.01 -4.97 0.27
CA TYR A 138 10.92 -4.90 -0.89
C TYR A 138 11.87 -6.10 -0.97
N GLU A 139 12.27 -6.69 0.15
CA GLU A 139 13.01 -7.96 0.15
C GLU A 139 12.19 -9.10 -0.46
N GLN A 140 10.91 -9.20 -0.10
CA GLN A 140 9.98 -10.14 -0.73
C GLN A 140 9.83 -9.88 -2.23
N HIS A 141 9.71 -8.62 -2.65
CA HIS A 141 9.68 -8.25 -4.07
C HIS A 141 10.97 -8.64 -4.78
N LYS A 142 12.13 -8.38 -4.19
CA LYS A 142 13.42 -8.79 -4.74
C LYS A 142 13.54 -10.31 -4.91
N SER A 143 12.94 -11.09 -4.01
CA SER A 143 13.02 -12.56 -4.02
C SER A 143 12.38 -13.20 -5.26
N ILE A 144 11.43 -12.55 -5.91
CA ILE A 144 10.80 -13.03 -7.14
C ILE A 144 11.58 -12.66 -8.40
N LYS A 145 12.77 -12.07 -8.27
CA LYS A 145 13.61 -11.61 -9.39
C LYS A 145 12.80 -10.76 -10.38
N PRO A 146 12.36 -9.53 -9.98
CA PRO A 146 11.43 -8.71 -10.75
C PRO A 146 12.12 -7.98 -11.92
N TRP A 147 12.75 -8.74 -12.80
CA TRP A 147 13.40 -8.28 -14.03
C TRP A 147 13.31 -9.37 -15.10
N LEU A 148 13.42 -8.97 -16.35
CA LEU A 148 13.40 -9.89 -17.48
C LEU A 148 14.56 -10.88 -17.37
N GLN A 149 14.27 -12.16 -17.41
CA GLN A 149 15.25 -13.24 -17.45
C GLN A 149 15.20 -13.91 -18.83
N SER A 150 16.32 -13.93 -19.53
CA SER A 150 16.48 -14.56 -20.81
C SER A 150 17.92 -15.03 -20.99
N GLU A 151 18.09 -16.22 -21.54
CA GLU A 151 19.38 -16.82 -21.82
C GLU A 151 20.00 -16.30 -23.13
N GLU A 152 19.20 -15.79 -24.05
CA GLU A 152 19.72 -15.26 -25.30
C GLU A 152 20.51 -13.96 -25.07
N PRO A 153 21.75 -13.89 -25.60
CA PRO A 153 22.50 -12.65 -25.56
C PRO A 153 21.72 -11.56 -26.28
N GLN A 154 21.53 -10.43 -25.61
CA GLN A 154 20.89 -9.28 -26.25
C GLN A 154 21.70 -8.90 -27.50
N ASN A 155 21.08 -9.00 -28.67
CA ASN A 155 21.65 -8.36 -29.83
C ASN A 155 21.55 -6.84 -29.64
N PRO A 156 22.66 -6.10 -29.44
CA PRO A 156 22.60 -4.68 -29.13
C PRO A 156 21.97 -3.84 -30.26
N LYS A 157 21.68 -4.45 -31.40
CA LYS A 157 21.07 -3.81 -32.58
C LYS A 157 19.57 -4.13 -32.73
N LYS A 158 18.98 -4.98 -31.87
CA LYS A 158 17.57 -5.37 -32.00
C LYS A 158 16.90 -5.41 -30.64
N GLU A 159 15.75 -4.76 -30.52
CA GLU A 159 14.87 -4.89 -29.36
C GLU A 159 14.22 -6.29 -29.35
N ARG A 160 13.83 -6.75 -28.14
CA ARG A 160 12.99 -7.95 -27.99
C ARG A 160 11.57 -7.62 -28.44
N ILE A 161 11.14 -8.24 -29.52
CA ILE A 161 9.82 -8.00 -30.10
C ILE A 161 8.77 -8.69 -29.24
N GLN A 162 7.66 -7.99 -29.01
CA GLN A 162 6.45 -8.51 -28.38
C GLN A 162 5.24 -8.16 -29.23
N SER A 163 4.35 -9.14 -29.47
CA SER A 163 3.12 -8.88 -30.22
C SER A 163 2.16 -8.00 -29.42
N PRO A 164 1.24 -7.27 -30.06
CA PRO A 164 0.18 -6.53 -29.35
C PRO A 164 -0.66 -7.44 -28.46
N GLU A 165 -0.94 -8.68 -28.88
CA GLU A 165 -1.70 -9.68 -28.14
C GLU A 165 -0.96 -10.14 -26.88
N ASP A 166 0.35 -10.35 -26.98
CA ASP A 166 1.19 -10.71 -25.82
C ASP A 166 1.34 -9.53 -24.86
N ARG A 167 1.46 -8.31 -25.40
CA ARG A 167 1.51 -7.10 -24.61
C ARG A 167 0.21 -6.91 -23.81
N ALA A 168 -0.94 -7.18 -24.41
CA ALA A 168 -2.25 -7.08 -23.76
C ALA A 168 -2.40 -8.03 -22.57
N LYS A 169 -1.69 -9.18 -22.54
CA LYS A 169 -1.68 -10.09 -21.35
C LYS A 169 -1.06 -9.49 -20.11
N LEU A 170 -0.34 -8.39 -20.23
CA LEU A 170 0.28 -7.68 -19.11
C LEU A 170 -0.62 -6.57 -18.53
N ASP A 171 -1.74 -6.25 -19.18
CA ASP A 171 -2.69 -5.25 -18.68
C ASP A 171 -3.30 -5.73 -17.36
N GLY A 172 -3.40 -4.82 -16.39
CA GLY A 172 -3.79 -5.15 -15.03
C GLY A 172 -2.67 -5.74 -14.15
N LEU A 173 -1.48 -5.94 -14.68
CA LEU A 173 -0.32 -6.48 -13.95
C LEU A 173 0.81 -5.45 -13.84
N TYR A 174 1.23 -4.84 -14.96
CA TYR A 174 2.38 -3.93 -14.98
C TYR A 174 2.09 -2.57 -14.35
N GLU A 175 0.82 -2.17 -14.22
CA GLU A 175 0.41 -0.91 -13.62
C GLU A 175 0.56 -0.86 -12.09
N CYS A 176 0.97 -1.97 -11.47
CA CYS A 176 1.19 -2.03 -10.04
C CYS A 176 2.33 -1.08 -9.62
N ILE A 177 2.00 -0.14 -8.75
CA ILE A 177 2.91 0.89 -8.23
C ILE A 177 3.59 0.51 -6.90
N MET A 178 3.46 -0.74 -6.48
CA MET A 178 4.07 -1.26 -5.24
C MET A 178 3.77 -0.42 -3.97
N CYS A 179 2.57 0.14 -3.88
CA CYS A 179 2.15 0.98 -2.75
C CYS A 179 1.85 0.20 -1.46
N ALA A 180 1.79 -1.11 -1.51
CA ALA A 180 1.47 -2.03 -0.41
C ALA A 180 0.05 -1.95 0.19
N CYS A 181 -0.86 -1.12 -0.34
CA CYS A 181 -2.25 -1.05 0.16
C CYS A 181 -2.93 -2.42 0.20
N CYS A 182 -2.76 -3.24 -0.84
CA CYS A 182 -3.34 -4.58 -0.94
C CYS A 182 -2.71 -5.57 0.04
N SER A 183 -1.38 -5.58 0.18
CA SER A 183 -0.66 -6.49 1.09
C SER A 183 -1.02 -6.19 2.55
N THR A 184 -1.04 -4.92 2.94
CA THR A 184 -1.40 -4.48 4.29
C THR A 184 -2.91 -4.56 4.59
N SER A 185 -3.75 -4.84 3.60
CA SER A 185 -5.18 -5.14 3.77
C SER A 185 -5.47 -6.65 3.85
N CYS A 186 -4.48 -7.50 3.64
CA CYS A 186 -4.66 -8.94 3.55
C CYS A 186 -4.46 -9.62 4.91
N PRO A 187 -5.51 -10.25 5.51
CA PRO A 187 -5.37 -10.96 6.78
C PRO A 187 -4.32 -12.07 6.75
N SER A 188 -4.19 -12.78 5.63
CA SER A 188 -3.15 -13.79 5.47
C SER A 188 -1.73 -13.20 5.55
N TYR A 189 -1.54 -11.99 5.05
CA TYR A 189 -0.26 -11.28 5.15
C TYR A 189 0.01 -10.79 6.58
N TRP A 190 -1.01 -10.39 7.32
CA TRP A 190 -0.84 -9.98 8.72
C TRP A 190 -0.28 -11.10 9.60
N TRP A 191 -0.78 -12.35 9.39
CA TRP A 191 -0.42 -13.49 10.23
C TRP A 191 0.80 -14.28 9.73
N ASN A 192 1.12 -14.20 8.45
CA ASN A 192 2.18 -14.97 7.81
C ASN A 192 3.11 -14.07 6.96
N GLY A 193 3.24 -12.80 7.27
CA GLY A 193 4.03 -11.84 6.50
C GLY A 193 5.52 -12.18 6.41
N ASP A 194 6.01 -13.02 7.31
CA ASP A 194 7.37 -13.56 7.29
C ASP A 194 7.64 -14.51 6.10
N LYS A 195 6.62 -15.22 5.61
CA LYS A 195 6.75 -16.25 4.56
C LYS A 195 5.83 -16.01 3.36
N TYR A 196 4.60 -15.53 3.60
CA TYR A 196 3.64 -15.27 2.55
C TYR A 196 4.05 -14.01 1.77
N LEU A 197 4.25 -14.15 0.46
CA LEU A 197 4.71 -13.05 -0.40
C LEU A 197 3.69 -11.89 -0.52
N GLY A 198 2.43 -12.18 -0.24
CA GLY A 198 1.38 -11.16 -0.29
C GLY A 198 0.90 -10.80 -1.69
N PRO A 199 -0.24 -10.08 -1.77
CA PRO A 199 -0.91 -9.81 -3.04
C PRO A 199 -0.09 -8.98 -4.03
N ALA A 200 0.63 -7.95 -3.57
CA ALA A 200 1.40 -7.08 -4.47
C ALA A 200 2.56 -7.84 -5.13
N VAL A 201 3.32 -8.60 -4.34
CA VAL A 201 4.49 -9.35 -4.83
C VAL A 201 4.05 -10.47 -5.76
N LEU A 202 2.95 -11.18 -5.44
CA LEU A 202 2.41 -12.23 -6.31
C LEU A 202 1.82 -11.67 -7.60
N LEU A 203 1.21 -10.49 -7.59
CA LEU A 203 0.78 -9.82 -8.81
C LEU A 203 1.99 -9.47 -9.69
N GLN A 204 3.07 -8.98 -9.10
CA GLN A 204 4.31 -8.72 -9.82
C GLN A 204 4.98 -10.01 -10.34
N ALA A 205 4.90 -11.12 -9.59
CA ALA A 205 5.37 -12.42 -10.08
C ALA A 205 4.59 -12.86 -11.34
N GLN A 206 3.25 -12.72 -11.31
CA GLN A 206 2.39 -13.05 -12.46
C GLN A 206 2.73 -12.19 -13.68
N ARG A 207 3.07 -10.92 -13.49
CA ARG A 207 3.52 -10.04 -14.58
C ARG A 207 4.71 -10.64 -15.33
N TRP A 208 5.71 -11.16 -14.61
CA TRP A 208 6.88 -11.76 -15.22
C TRP A 208 6.60 -13.14 -15.85
N ILE A 209 5.73 -13.94 -15.22
CA ILE A 209 5.28 -15.23 -15.77
C ILE A 209 4.52 -15.05 -17.09
N LYS A 210 3.78 -13.94 -17.26
CA LYS A 210 2.99 -13.65 -18.46
C LYS A 210 3.76 -12.89 -19.53
N ASP A 211 4.96 -12.39 -19.24
CA ASP A 211 5.76 -11.67 -20.22
C ASP A 211 6.36 -12.66 -21.25
N SER A 212 5.90 -12.60 -22.49
CA SER A 212 6.34 -13.50 -23.57
C SER A 212 7.84 -13.41 -23.90
N ARG A 213 8.52 -12.40 -23.37
CA ARG A 213 9.97 -12.20 -23.54
C ARG A 213 10.78 -12.84 -22.42
N ASP A 214 10.12 -13.26 -21.34
CA ASP A 214 10.76 -13.93 -20.21
C ASP A 214 10.82 -15.44 -20.44
N GLU A 215 12.00 -16.03 -20.31
CA GLU A 215 12.25 -17.44 -20.57
C GLU A 215 12.28 -18.30 -19.29
N ALA A 216 12.22 -17.66 -18.11
CA ALA A 216 12.35 -18.33 -16.81
C ALA A 216 11.00 -18.72 -16.18
N THR A 217 9.92 -18.89 -16.96
CA THR A 217 8.58 -19.19 -16.44
C THR A 217 8.56 -20.44 -15.55
N ALA A 218 9.25 -21.50 -15.93
CA ALA A 218 9.31 -22.75 -15.15
C ALA A 218 9.95 -22.53 -13.79
N GLU A 219 11.11 -21.89 -13.75
CA GLU A 219 11.84 -21.58 -12.53
C GLU A 219 11.07 -20.63 -11.60
N ARG A 220 10.36 -19.67 -12.19
CA ARG A 220 9.49 -18.76 -11.42
C ARG A 220 8.35 -19.50 -10.72
N LEU A 221 7.69 -20.42 -11.42
CA LEU A 221 6.63 -21.25 -10.87
C LEU A 221 7.17 -22.18 -9.77
N ASP A 222 8.32 -22.80 -9.97
CA ASP A 222 8.97 -23.65 -8.95
C ASP A 222 9.33 -22.86 -7.69
N ALA A 223 9.86 -21.66 -7.85
CA ALA A 223 10.20 -20.78 -6.72
C ALA A 223 8.98 -20.30 -5.91
N LEU A 224 7.80 -20.25 -6.54
CA LEU A 224 6.53 -19.84 -5.92
C LEU A 224 5.75 -21.02 -5.34
N GLU A 225 6.00 -22.24 -5.80
CA GLU A 225 5.30 -23.44 -5.34
C GLU A 225 5.72 -23.83 -3.92
N ASP A 226 5.14 -23.14 -2.96
CA ASP A 226 5.43 -23.32 -1.53
C ASP A 226 4.15 -23.11 -0.72
N PRO A 227 3.87 -23.94 0.29
CA PRO A 227 2.66 -23.86 1.11
C PRO A 227 2.45 -22.50 1.78
N PHE A 228 3.52 -21.78 2.06
CA PHE A 228 3.47 -20.48 2.72
C PHE A 228 3.56 -19.31 1.73
N LYS A 229 4.47 -19.36 0.73
CA LYS A 229 4.69 -18.27 -0.21
C LYS A 229 3.45 -17.93 -1.04
N LEU A 230 2.73 -18.95 -1.55
CA LEU A 230 1.61 -18.78 -2.47
C LEU A 230 0.27 -19.21 -1.86
N TYR A 231 0.22 -20.42 -1.23
CA TYR A 231 -1.04 -21.06 -0.86
C TYR A 231 -1.71 -20.49 0.39
N ARG A 232 -1.11 -19.50 1.06
CA ARG A 232 -1.78 -18.73 2.12
C ARG A 232 -2.83 -17.73 1.58
N CYS A 233 -2.94 -17.57 0.28
CA CYS A 233 -4.07 -16.85 -0.31
C CYS A 233 -5.35 -17.68 -0.20
N HIS A 234 -6.32 -17.18 0.57
CA HIS A 234 -7.66 -17.76 0.77
C HIS A 234 -8.75 -17.00 0.02
N THR A 235 -8.39 -16.18 -0.95
CA THR A 235 -9.33 -15.43 -1.83
C THR A 235 -10.31 -14.54 -1.02
N ILE A 236 -9.81 -13.85 0.01
CA ILE A 236 -10.62 -12.96 0.86
C ILE A 236 -11.05 -11.69 0.11
N MET A 237 -10.33 -11.32 -0.97
CA MET A 237 -10.62 -10.21 -1.89
C MET A 237 -10.36 -8.79 -1.35
N ASN A 238 -9.91 -8.62 -0.11
CA ASN A 238 -9.55 -7.30 0.42
C ASN A 238 -8.49 -6.59 -0.44
N CYS A 239 -7.56 -7.34 -1.01
CA CYS A 239 -6.49 -6.82 -1.87
C CYS A 239 -7.02 -6.14 -3.13
N THR A 240 -8.05 -6.70 -3.76
CA THR A 240 -8.69 -6.13 -4.95
C THR A 240 -9.45 -4.86 -4.60
N THR A 241 -10.19 -4.89 -3.48
CA THR A 241 -11.00 -3.75 -3.06
C THR A 241 -10.17 -2.54 -2.61
N SER A 242 -8.99 -2.78 -2.01
CA SER A 242 -8.10 -1.72 -1.51
C SER A 242 -7.09 -1.22 -2.53
N CYS A 243 -7.06 -1.78 -3.74
CA CYS A 243 -6.10 -1.34 -4.75
C CYS A 243 -6.45 0.04 -5.32
N PRO A 244 -5.62 1.08 -5.13
CA PRO A 244 -5.92 2.41 -5.63
C PRO A 244 -5.79 2.53 -7.16
N LYS A 245 -5.24 1.50 -7.81
CA LYS A 245 -5.15 1.39 -9.28
C LYS A 245 -6.24 0.52 -9.88
N GLY A 246 -7.16 -0.04 -9.06
CA GLY A 246 -8.24 -0.92 -9.53
C GLY A 246 -7.76 -2.27 -10.05
N LEU A 247 -6.57 -2.73 -9.67
CA LEU A 247 -6.00 -4.00 -10.11
C LEU A 247 -6.62 -5.19 -9.34
N ASN A 248 -6.49 -6.39 -9.91
CA ASN A 248 -7.00 -7.62 -9.28
C ASN A 248 -5.86 -8.60 -8.88
N PRO A 249 -5.22 -8.40 -7.73
CA PRO A 249 -4.19 -9.31 -7.25
C PRO A 249 -4.68 -10.74 -7.00
N ALA A 250 -5.96 -10.90 -6.63
CA ALA A 250 -6.53 -12.22 -6.36
C ALA A 250 -6.62 -13.08 -7.62
N GLU A 251 -6.98 -12.49 -8.75
CA GLU A 251 -6.99 -13.14 -10.07
C GLU A 251 -5.57 -13.53 -10.51
N ALA A 252 -4.61 -12.63 -10.33
CA ALA A 252 -3.21 -12.93 -10.63
C ALA A 252 -2.70 -14.13 -9.82
N ILE A 253 -3.02 -14.20 -8.52
CA ILE A 253 -2.68 -15.35 -7.66
C ILE A 253 -3.39 -16.64 -8.13
N GLY A 254 -4.67 -16.55 -8.51
CA GLY A 254 -5.42 -17.66 -9.08
C GLY A 254 -4.77 -18.20 -10.35
N SER A 255 -4.33 -17.32 -11.24
CA SER A 255 -3.65 -17.67 -12.48
C SER A 255 -2.29 -18.36 -12.23
N ILE A 256 -1.52 -17.95 -11.21
CA ILE A 256 -0.29 -18.65 -10.83
C ILE A 256 -0.61 -20.07 -10.35
N LYS A 257 -1.60 -20.23 -9.49
CA LYS A 257 -2.02 -21.56 -8.98
C LYS A 257 -2.47 -22.48 -10.11
N GLN A 258 -3.24 -21.96 -11.07
CA GLN A 258 -3.67 -22.70 -12.24
C GLN A 258 -2.47 -23.15 -13.10
N ALA A 259 -1.53 -22.23 -13.39
CA ALA A 259 -0.33 -22.56 -14.16
C ALA A 259 0.54 -23.65 -13.51
N ILE A 260 0.63 -23.68 -12.17
CA ILE A 260 1.32 -24.74 -11.44
C ILE A 260 0.55 -26.06 -11.56
N ALA A 261 -0.79 -26.06 -11.45
CA ALA A 261 -1.62 -27.25 -11.60
C ALA A 261 -1.52 -27.85 -13.00
N ASP A 262 -1.60 -27.02 -14.05
CA ASP A 262 -1.52 -27.44 -15.45
C ASP A 262 -0.16 -28.10 -15.80
N ARG A 263 0.92 -27.73 -15.11
CA ARG A 263 2.23 -28.38 -15.28
C ARG A 263 2.32 -29.78 -14.67
N LYS A 264 1.41 -30.12 -13.74
CA LYS A 264 1.39 -31.42 -13.03
C LYS A 264 0.38 -32.39 -13.60
N ALA A 265 -0.53 -31.90 -14.45
CA ALA A 265 -1.53 -32.71 -15.14
C ALA A 265 -0.94 -33.39 -16.39
#